data_bb0b363bc458fc642f5e8c1c01be50ce
#
_entry.id   bb0b363bc458fc642f5e8c1c01be50ce
#
_cell.length_a   1.000
_cell.length_b   1.000
_cell.length_c   1.000
_cell.angle_alpha   90.00
_cell.angle_beta   90.00
_cell.angle_gamma   90.00
#
_symmetry.space_group_name_H-M   'P 1'
#
loop_
_entity.id
_entity.type
_entity.pdbx_description
1 polymer ?
#
loop_
_entity_poly.entity_id
_entity_poly.type
_entity_poly.pdbx_seq_one_letter_code
_entity_poly.pdbx_strand_id
1 'polypeptide(L)'
;MHWRTRIDDGKIFLHGKAIENFPTHIRAKEGLGYLPQQRSVFNMTVFENIMGIAQITIKGYQNQKNTSEQILDEFNLQHLRNLNASVLSGGEVKRLMMARVMINKPKIVLLDEPLAALDPMVIQDIQKYILKIQSRGTAILVTDHNVKNLFDITDRSYVLGENTIIAEGTSRELLRSSKAIQHYFGANFS
;
A
#
# COMPACT_ATOMS: atom_id res chain seq x y z
N MET A 1 2.20 -9.27 7.04
CA MET A 1 2.74 -8.79 8.33
C MET A 1 1.61 -8.20 9.17
N HIS A 2 1.26 -8.81 10.29
CA HIS A 2 0.20 -8.28 11.16
C HIS A 2 0.75 -7.09 11.95
N TRP A 3 0.62 -5.88 11.43
CA TRP A 3 1.02 -4.64 12.09
C TRP A 3 0.36 -4.41 13.49
N ARG A 4 -0.55 -5.30 13.89
CA ARG A 4 -1.15 -5.41 15.23
C ARG A 4 -0.34 -6.28 16.17
N THR A 5 0.63 -7.05 15.67
CA THR A 5 1.43 -7.96 16.48
C THR A 5 2.49 -7.16 17.24
N ARG A 6 2.63 -7.44 18.52
CA ARG A 6 3.71 -6.88 19.34
C ARG A 6 5.03 -7.50 18.87
N ILE A 7 6.06 -6.71 18.70
CA ILE A 7 7.39 -7.24 18.41
C ILE A 7 7.98 -7.82 19.71
N ASP A 8 8.72 -8.92 19.61
CA ASP A 8 9.35 -9.56 20.74
C ASP A 8 10.59 -8.77 21.20
N ASP A 9 11.37 -8.26 20.24
CA ASP A 9 12.55 -7.44 20.45
C ASP A 9 12.79 -6.49 19.27
N GLY A 10 13.65 -5.48 19.46
CA GLY A 10 14.00 -4.49 18.47
C GLY A 10 13.20 -3.18 18.58
N LYS A 11 13.46 -2.25 17.66
CA LYS A 11 12.83 -0.92 17.61
C LYS A 11 12.40 -0.59 16.19
N ILE A 12 11.27 0.12 16.08
CA ILE A 12 10.78 0.64 14.81
C ILE A 12 10.77 2.17 14.92
N PHE A 13 11.51 2.84 14.04
CA PHE A 13 11.56 4.29 14.00
C PHE A 13 10.82 4.86 12.80
N LEU A 14 9.99 5.87 13.02
CA LEU A 14 9.38 6.69 12.00
C LEU A 14 9.80 8.16 12.25
N HIS A 15 10.56 8.75 11.33
CA HIS A 15 11.14 10.09 11.48
C HIS A 15 11.88 10.30 12.82
N GLY A 16 12.69 9.32 13.22
CA GLY A 16 13.45 9.37 14.49
C GLY A 16 12.63 9.08 15.75
N LYS A 17 11.32 8.88 15.65
CA LYS A 17 10.44 8.57 16.76
C LYS A 17 10.19 7.07 16.84
N ALA A 18 10.45 6.45 17.98
CA ALA A 18 10.16 5.04 18.22
C ALA A 18 8.65 4.81 18.30
N ILE A 19 8.12 3.90 17.46
CA ILE A 19 6.67 3.69 17.29
C ILE A 19 6.21 2.26 17.57
N GLU A 20 7.11 1.36 17.96
CA GLU A 20 6.80 -0.05 18.17
C GLU A 20 5.72 -0.29 19.23
N ASN A 21 5.64 0.58 20.23
CA ASN A 21 4.62 0.52 21.30
C ASN A 21 3.38 1.37 21.02
N PHE A 22 3.31 2.08 19.90
CA PHE A 22 2.18 2.92 19.61
C PHE A 22 0.99 2.10 19.12
N PRO A 23 -0.22 2.40 19.61
CA PRO A 23 -1.42 1.83 19.02
C PRO A 23 -1.59 2.33 17.59
N THR A 24 -2.27 1.53 16.78
CA THR A 24 -2.52 1.73 15.36
C THR A 24 -2.92 3.14 14.96
N HIS A 25 -3.89 3.70 15.67
CA HIS A 25 -4.41 5.03 15.35
C HIS A 25 -3.40 6.16 15.62
N ILE A 26 -2.47 5.95 16.55
CA ILE A 26 -1.36 6.88 16.79
C ILE A 26 -0.33 6.75 15.66
N ARG A 27 0.04 5.53 15.24
CA ARG A 27 0.93 5.33 14.09
C ARG A 27 0.37 5.99 12.82
N ALA A 28 -0.94 5.90 12.60
CA ALA A 28 -1.60 6.58 11.49
C ALA A 28 -1.47 8.11 11.58
N LYS A 29 -1.64 8.70 12.78
CA LYS A 29 -1.43 10.14 13.02
C LYS A 29 0.02 10.58 12.81
N GLU A 30 0.99 9.72 13.09
CA GLU A 30 2.42 9.98 12.84
C GLU A 30 2.78 9.89 11.35
N GLY A 31 1.84 9.49 10.50
CA GLY A 31 2.02 9.44 9.04
C GLY A 31 2.26 8.04 8.47
N LEU A 32 1.90 6.97 9.18
CA LEU A 32 1.96 5.61 8.68
C LEU A 32 0.62 5.21 8.06
N GLY A 33 0.59 5.01 6.73
CA GLY A 33 -0.53 4.41 6.01
C GLY A 33 -0.39 2.89 5.91
N TYR A 34 -1.51 2.16 5.86
CA TYR A 34 -1.51 0.71 5.67
C TYR A 34 -2.65 0.27 4.76
N LEU A 35 -2.30 -0.50 3.74
CA LEU A 35 -3.24 -1.17 2.86
C LEU A 35 -3.10 -2.68 3.06
N PRO A 36 -4.12 -3.33 3.67
CA PRO A 36 -4.09 -4.78 3.91
C PRO A 36 -4.29 -5.58 2.63
N GLN A 37 -3.83 -6.83 2.64
CA GLN A 37 -4.04 -7.79 1.57
C GLN A 37 -5.54 -8.03 1.32
N GLN A 38 -6.31 -8.24 2.39
CA GLN A 38 -7.73 -8.54 2.32
C GLN A 38 -8.56 -7.29 2.00
N ARG A 39 -9.69 -7.52 1.31
CA ARG A 39 -10.69 -6.49 1.03
C ARG A 39 -11.14 -5.82 2.33
N SER A 40 -10.94 -4.51 2.43
CA SER A 40 -11.24 -3.71 3.62
C SER A 40 -12.00 -2.45 3.22
N VAL A 41 -13.21 -2.62 2.65
CA VAL A 41 -14.13 -1.53 2.32
C VAL A 41 -15.41 -1.66 3.13
N PHE A 42 -16.06 -0.54 3.41
CA PHE A 42 -17.33 -0.52 4.11
C PHE A 42 -18.49 -0.78 3.12
N ASN A 43 -19.55 -1.43 3.58
CA ASN A 43 -20.76 -1.67 2.79
C ASN A 43 -21.58 -0.36 2.67
N MET A 44 -21.03 0.59 1.92
CA MET A 44 -21.61 1.89 1.63
C MET A 44 -21.06 2.37 0.27
N THR A 45 -21.50 3.52 -0.23
CA THR A 45 -21.03 4.04 -1.51
C THR A 45 -19.51 4.30 -1.53
N VAL A 46 -18.93 4.37 -2.72
CA VAL A 46 -17.52 4.74 -2.91
C VAL A 46 -17.24 6.10 -2.28
N PHE A 47 -18.11 7.10 -2.50
CA PHE A 47 -17.97 8.42 -1.90
C PHE A 47 -17.99 8.35 -0.36
N GLU A 48 -18.95 7.65 0.23
CA GLU A 48 -19.06 7.49 1.69
C GLU A 48 -17.87 6.78 2.29
N ASN A 49 -17.28 5.79 1.60
CA ASN A 49 -16.05 5.12 2.02
C ASN A 49 -14.87 6.10 2.16
N ILE A 50 -14.76 7.08 1.28
CA ILE A 50 -13.71 8.10 1.30
C ILE A 50 -14.06 9.19 2.31
N MET A 51 -15.29 9.70 2.26
CA MET A 51 -15.78 10.78 3.14
C MET A 51 -15.72 10.38 4.61
N GLY A 52 -16.02 9.11 4.95
CA GLY A 52 -15.93 8.60 6.32
C GLY A 52 -14.52 8.71 6.92
N ILE A 53 -13.48 8.48 6.11
CA ILE A 53 -12.09 8.69 6.57
C ILE A 53 -11.79 10.19 6.69
N ALA A 54 -12.24 11.01 5.73
CA ALA A 54 -12.05 12.45 5.77
C ALA A 54 -12.68 13.09 7.02
N GLN A 55 -13.86 12.62 7.44
CA GLN A 55 -14.54 13.10 8.66
C GLN A 55 -13.76 12.85 9.95
N ILE A 56 -13.01 11.75 10.01
CA ILE A 56 -12.19 11.41 11.19
C ILE A 56 -10.89 12.24 11.23
N THR A 57 -10.38 12.65 10.07
CA THR A 57 -9.00 13.15 9.94
C THR A 57 -8.89 14.61 9.55
N ILE A 58 -9.93 15.19 8.94
CA ILE A 58 -9.93 16.54 8.42
C ILE A 58 -10.97 17.39 9.16
N LYS A 59 -10.60 18.60 9.56
CA LYS A 59 -11.53 19.55 10.19
C LYS A 59 -12.34 20.32 9.14
N GLY A 60 -13.62 20.47 9.40
CA GLY A 60 -14.55 21.27 8.59
C GLY A 60 -15.11 20.54 7.37
N TYR A 61 -16.44 20.51 7.28
CA TYR A 61 -17.19 19.78 6.24
C TYR A 61 -16.74 20.11 4.81
N GLN A 62 -16.53 21.40 4.51
CA GLN A 62 -16.12 21.81 3.17
C GLN A 62 -14.74 21.24 2.78
N ASN A 63 -13.79 21.23 3.71
CA ASN A 63 -12.46 20.64 3.48
C ASN A 63 -12.56 19.13 3.30
N GLN A 64 -13.39 18.45 4.10
CA GLN A 64 -13.66 17.01 3.98
C GLN A 64 -14.20 16.68 2.59
N LYS A 65 -15.21 17.41 2.13
CA LYS A 65 -15.84 17.23 0.83
C LYS A 65 -14.84 17.49 -0.30
N ASN A 66 -14.16 18.62 -0.29
CA ASN A 66 -13.18 18.99 -1.32
C ASN A 66 -12.06 17.95 -1.43
N THR A 67 -11.50 17.51 -0.30
CA THR A 67 -10.47 16.46 -0.30
C THR A 67 -11.01 15.13 -0.83
N SER A 68 -12.24 14.77 -0.46
CA SER A 68 -12.88 13.55 -0.95
C SER A 68 -13.09 13.58 -2.46
N GLU A 69 -13.54 14.69 -3.02
CA GLU A 69 -13.69 14.85 -4.47
C GLU A 69 -12.35 14.78 -5.20
N GLN A 70 -11.32 15.46 -4.68
CA GLN A 70 -9.96 15.39 -5.25
C GLN A 70 -9.40 13.97 -5.27
N ILE A 71 -9.60 13.21 -4.21
CA ILE A 71 -9.14 11.82 -4.11
C ILE A 71 -9.93 10.90 -5.06
N LEU A 72 -11.25 11.12 -5.22
CA LEU A 72 -12.04 10.37 -6.21
C LEU A 72 -11.50 10.56 -7.64
N ASP A 73 -11.19 11.80 -8.01
CA ASP A 73 -10.61 12.11 -9.33
C ASP A 73 -9.22 11.50 -9.47
N GLU A 74 -8.39 11.63 -8.44
CA GLU A 74 -7.03 11.13 -8.44
C GLU A 74 -6.91 9.63 -8.69
N PHE A 75 -7.82 8.84 -8.10
CA PHE A 75 -7.86 7.39 -8.22
C PHE A 75 -8.85 6.89 -9.30
N ASN A 76 -9.35 7.81 -10.15
CA ASN A 76 -10.31 7.50 -11.21
C ASN A 76 -11.54 6.71 -10.68
N LEU A 77 -12.14 7.24 -9.61
CA LEU A 77 -13.30 6.65 -8.93
C LEU A 77 -14.58 7.50 -9.07
N GLN A 78 -14.50 8.68 -9.71
CA GLN A 78 -15.60 9.62 -9.77
C GLN A 78 -16.85 9.04 -10.44
N HIS A 79 -16.68 8.26 -11.50
CA HIS A 79 -17.76 7.59 -12.21
C HIS A 79 -18.45 6.48 -11.38
N LEU A 80 -17.78 6.00 -10.32
CA LEU A 80 -18.27 4.96 -9.40
C LEU A 80 -18.81 5.53 -8.08
N ARG A 81 -18.76 6.85 -7.89
CA ARG A 81 -18.97 7.52 -6.60
C ARG A 81 -20.24 7.09 -5.85
N ASN A 82 -21.33 6.85 -6.59
CA ASN A 82 -22.65 6.51 -6.03
C ASN A 82 -22.88 4.98 -5.97
N LEU A 83 -21.98 4.16 -6.49
CA LEU A 83 -22.09 2.72 -6.42
C LEU A 83 -21.69 2.23 -5.02
N ASN A 84 -22.40 1.20 -4.55
CA ASN A 84 -21.98 0.51 -3.32
C ASN A 84 -20.64 -0.19 -3.55
N ALA A 85 -19.72 -0.06 -2.60
CA ALA A 85 -18.40 -0.68 -2.72
C ALA A 85 -18.44 -2.22 -2.81
N SER A 86 -19.55 -2.86 -2.43
CA SER A 86 -19.72 -4.33 -2.51
C SER A 86 -19.73 -4.85 -3.95
N VAL A 87 -20.15 -4.02 -4.92
CA VAL A 87 -20.27 -4.43 -6.34
C VAL A 87 -19.03 -4.12 -7.17
N LEU A 88 -18.01 -3.49 -6.59
CA LEU A 88 -16.77 -3.13 -7.28
C LEU A 88 -15.95 -4.36 -7.66
N SER A 89 -15.31 -4.30 -8.83
CA SER A 89 -14.28 -5.23 -9.26
C SER A 89 -13.05 -5.21 -8.34
N GLY A 90 -12.19 -6.24 -8.42
CA GLY A 90 -10.98 -6.31 -7.61
C GLY A 90 -10.06 -5.09 -7.74
N GLY A 91 -9.83 -4.62 -8.97
CA GLY A 91 -9.01 -3.43 -9.23
C GLY A 91 -9.63 -2.14 -8.70
N GLU A 92 -10.95 -1.95 -8.84
CA GLU A 92 -11.66 -0.80 -8.30
C GLU A 92 -11.63 -0.79 -6.77
N VAL A 93 -11.76 -1.96 -6.14
CA VAL A 93 -11.60 -2.09 -4.68
C VAL A 93 -10.20 -1.70 -4.24
N LYS A 94 -9.14 -2.17 -4.93
CA LYS A 94 -7.76 -1.80 -4.58
C LYS A 94 -7.54 -0.28 -4.73
N ARG A 95 -8.05 0.34 -5.81
CA ARG A 95 -8.02 1.82 -5.97
C ARG A 95 -8.75 2.53 -4.83
N LEU A 96 -9.95 2.07 -4.45
CA LEU A 96 -10.70 2.64 -3.33
C LEU A 96 -9.94 2.50 -2.00
N MET A 97 -9.35 1.36 -1.74
CA MET A 97 -8.54 1.14 -0.53
C MET A 97 -7.32 2.06 -0.50
N MET A 98 -6.61 2.24 -1.63
CA MET A 98 -5.48 3.18 -1.74
C MET A 98 -5.95 4.62 -1.54
N ALA A 99 -7.04 5.03 -2.18
CA ALA A 99 -7.66 6.34 -2.03
C ALA A 99 -7.94 6.68 -0.55
N ARG A 100 -8.50 5.73 0.19
CA ARG A 100 -8.78 5.87 1.64
C ARG A 100 -7.53 6.09 2.46
N VAL A 101 -6.45 5.36 2.16
CA VAL A 101 -5.16 5.53 2.86
C VAL A 101 -4.58 6.93 2.58
N MET A 102 -4.71 7.43 1.35
CA MET A 102 -4.13 8.69 0.92
C MET A 102 -4.85 9.94 1.44
N ILE A 103 -6.07 9.84 1.95
CA ILE A 103 -6.78 10.94 2.63
C ILE A 103 -5.93 11.58 3.73
N ASN A 104 -5.19 10.76 4.47
CA ASN A 104 -4.35 11.21 5.59
C ASN A 104 -2.99 11.77 5.16
N LYS A 105 -2.71 11.83 3.86
CA LYS A 105 -1.41 12.27 3.32
C LYS A 105 -0.24 11.61 4.06
N PRO A 106 -0.17 10.27 4.10
CA PRO A 106 0.84 9.56 4.87
C PRO A 106 2.25 9.86 4.35
N LYS A 107 3.23 9.79 5.23
CA LYS A 107 4.65 9.93 4.89
C LYS A 107 5.25 8.62 4.37
N ILE A 108 4.71 7.50 4.85
CA ILE A 108 5.03 6.15 4.39
C ILE A 108 3.75 5.32 4.31
N VAL A 109 3.63 4.51 3.27
CA VAL A 109 2.53 3.55 3.10
C VAL A 109 3.09 2.13 3.05
N LEU A 110 2.52 1.25 3.87
CA LEU A 110 2.74 -0.19 3.80
C LEU A 110 1.66 -0.80 2.91
N LEU A 111 2.06 -1.46 1.83
CA LEU A 111 1.18 -2.16 0.89
C LEU A 111 1.40 -3.67 1.02
N ASP A 112 0.40 -4.38 1.52
CA ASP A 112 0.48 -5.80 1.75
C ASP A 112 -0.19 -6.56 0.59
N GLU A 113 0.61 -7.16 -0.28
CA GLU A 113 0.21 -7.85 -1.51
C GLU A 113 -0.82 -7.05 -2.35
N PRO A 114 -0.50 -5.81 -2.75
CA PRO A 114 -1.46 -4.95 -3.45
C PRO A 114 -1.82 -5.47 -4.85
N LEU A 115 -0.96 -6.30 -5.45
CA LEU A 115 -1.08 -6.81 -6.82
C LEU A 115 -1.63 -8.23 -6.89
N ALA A 116 -1.83 -8.89 -5.75
CA ALA A 116 -2.29 -10.27 -5.69
C ALA A 116 -3.69 -10.46 -6.27
N ALA A 117 -3.88 -11.56 -7.02
CA ALA A 117 -5.16 -11.97 -7.60
C ALA A 117 -5.81 -10.92 -8.54
N LEU A 118 -4.99 -10.14 -9.25
CA LEU A 118 -5.42 -9.17 -10.25
C LEU A 118 -4.97 -9.60 -11.65
N ASP A 119 -5.75 -9.20 -12.66
CA ASP A 119 -5.38 -9.38 -14.07
C ASP A 119 -4.17 -8.50 -14.44
N PRO A 120 -3.35 -8.92 -15.43
CA PRO A 120 -2.13 -8.19 -15.83
C PRO A 120 -2.36 -6.70 -16.16
N MET A 121 -3.47 -6.35 -16.81
CA MET A 121 -3.80 -4.95 -17.12
C MET A 121 -4.11 -4.15 -15.84
N VAL A 122 -4.83 -4.76 -14.90
CA VAL A 122 -5.14 -4.13 -13.61
C VAL A 122 -3.88 -3.96 -12.76
N ILE A 123 -2.96 -4.94 -12.80
CA ILE A 123 -1.65 -4.84 -12.13
C ILE A 123 -0.91 -3.59 -12.62
N GLN A 124 -0.80 -3.38 -13.93
CA GLN A 124 -0.14 -2.20 -14.49
C GLN A 124 -0.79 -0.89 -14.03
N ASP A 125 -2.11 -0.86 -13.92
CA ASP A 125 -2.82 0.33 -13.43
C ASP A 125 -2.53 0.58 -11.95
N ILE A 126 -2.54 -0.43 -11.10
CA ILE A 126 -2.17 -0.28 -9.68
C ILE A 126 -0.71 0.15 -9.52
N GLN A 127 0.21 -0.40 -10.33
CA GLN A 127 1.61 0.03 -10.36
C GLN A 127 1.75 1.53 -10.68
N LYS A 128 0.99 2.05 -11.66
CA LYS A 128 0.97 3.49 -11.98
C LYS A 128 0.53 4.34 -10.78
N TYR A 129 -0.49 3.91 -10.02
CA TYR A 129 -0.90 4.61 -8.80
C TYR A 129 0.19 4.57 -7.73
N ILE A 130 0.88 3.44 -7.55
CA ILE A 130 2.00 3.30 -6.60
C ILE A 130 3.11 4.30 -6.96
N LEU A 131 3.55 4.32 -8.21
CA LEU A 131 4.57 5.25 -8.70
C LEU A 131 4.13 6.72 -8.58
N LYS A 132 2.85 7.02 -8.83
CA LYS A 132 2.29 8.36 -8.65
C LYS A 132 2.31 8.81 -7.18
N ILE A 133 2.03 7.91 -6.24
CA ILE A 133 2.12 8.19 -4.80
C ILE A 133 3.59 8.44 -4.41
N GLN A 134 4.52 7.62 -4.88
CA GLN A 134 5.95 7.75 -4.63
C GLN A 134 6.49 9.10 -5.17
N SER A 135 6.12 9.48 -6.39
CA SER A 135 6.58 10.74 -7.04
C SER A 135 6.18 12.00 -6.27
N ARG A 136 5.22 11.91 -5.35
CA ARG A 136 4.80 12.99 -4.45
C ARG A 136 5.56 13.01 -3.12
N GLY A 137 6.58 12.17 -2.97
CA GLY A 137 7.41 12.10 -1.77
C GLY A 137 6.88 11.20 -0.66
N THR A 138 5.84 10.40 -0.91
CA THR A 138 5.41 9.35 0.03
C THR A 138 6.30 8.12 -0.14
N ALA A 139 6.99 7.70 0.90
CA ALA A 139 7.73 6.44 0.89
C ALA A 139 6.78 5.24 0.84
N ILE A 140 7.17 4.19 0.13
CA ILE A 140 6.35 2.99 0.00
C ILE A 140 7.17 1.76 0.39
N LEU A 141 6.61 0.95 1.28
CA LEU A 141 7.06 -0.41 1.54
C LEU A 141 6.00 -1.37 1.01
N VAL A 142 6.33 -2.14 0.01
CA VAL A 142 5.42 -3.10 -0.62
C VAL A 142 5.91 -4.52 -0.41
N THR A 143 5.00 -5.44 -0.09
CA THR A 143 5.23 -6.89 -0.09
C THR A 143 4.42 -7.53 -1.20
N ASP A 144 4.97 -8.48 -1.91
CA ASP A 144 4.24 -9.33 -2.86
C ASP A 144 5.05 -10.61 -3.09
N HIS A 145 4.35 -11.68 -3.46
CA HIS A 145 4.99 -12.94 -3.80
C HIS A 145 5.38 -13.01 -5.30
N ASN A 146 4.85 -12.13 -6.14
CA ASN A 146 5.22 -12.02 -7.54
C ASN A 146 6.29 -10.94 -7.74
N VAL A 147 7.54 -11.37 -7.72
CA VAL A 147 8.71 -10.49 -7.79
C VAL A 147 8.77 -9.68 -9.08
N LYS A 148 8.35 -10.26 -10.23
CA LYS A 148 8.35 -9.54 -11.53
C LYS A 148 7.54 -8.26 -11.44
N ASN A 149 6.38 -8.32 -10.80
CA ASN A 149 5.52 -7.16 -10.64
C ASN A 149 6.10 -6.09 -9.71
N LEU A 150 7.00 -6.47 -8.79
CA LEU A 150 7.64 -5.52 -7.87
C LEU A 150 8.85 -4.81 -8.48
N PHE A 151 9.61 -5.49 -9.34
CA PHE A 151 10.86 -4.96 -9.88
C PHE A 151 10.68 -3.68 -10.69
N ASP A 152 9.51 -3.49 -11.30
CA ASP A 152 9.21 -2.30 -12.10
C ASP A 152 8.86 -1.07 -11.24
N ILE A 153 8.58 -1.25 -9.95
CA ILE A 153 8.07 -0.20 -9.06
C ILE A 153 8.89 -0.02 -7.78
N THR A 154 10.02 -0.75 -7.64
CA THR A 154 10.86 -0.67 -6.44
C THR A 154 12.27 -0.21 -6.76
N ASP A 155 12.79 0.72 -5.96
CA ASP A 155 14.18 1.17 -6.03
C ASP A 155 15.12 0.17 -5.36
N ARG A 156 14.64 -0.50 -4.30
CA ARG A 156 15.40 -1.48 -3.51
C ARG A 156 14.46 -2.56 -2.98
N SER A 157 14.93 -3.79 -2.97
CA SER A 157 14.17 -4.95 -2.51
C SER A 157 14.97 -5.79 -1.51
N TYR A 158 14.24 -6.44 -0.62
CA TYR A 158 14.77 -7.39 0.35
C TYR A 158 14.12 -8.75 0.11
N VAL A 159 14.94 -9.78 -0.02
CA VAL A 159 14.46 -11.16 -0.10
C VAL A 159 14.52 -11.78 1.30
N LEU A 160 13.35 -12.18 1.80
CA LEU A 160 13.23 -12.83 3.11
C LEU A 160 13.16 -14.35 2.95
N GLY A 161 13.90 -15.07 3.74
CA GLY A 161 13.86 -16.52 3.81
C GLY A 161 14.47 -17.01 5.13
N GLU A 162 14.00 -18.14 5.63
CA GLU A 162 14.50 -18.73 6.88
C GLU A 162 14.52 -17.73 8.05
N ASN A 163 13.52 -16.86 8.13
CA ASN A 163 13.36 -15.79 9.12
C ASN A 163 14.48 -14.71 9.11
N THR A 164 15.25 -14.62 8.03
CA THR A 164 16.31 -13.63 7.86
C THR A 164 16.23 -12.93 6.50
N ILE A 165 16.97 -11.83 6.34
CA ILE A 165 17.21 -11.21 5.04
C ILE A 165 18.32 -12.00 4.36
N ILE A 166 18.01 -12.74 3.29
CA ILE A 166 18.98 -13.56 2.54
C ILE A 166 19.67 -12.80 1.40
N ALA A 167 19.00 -11.78 0.87
CA ALA A 167 19.57 -10.88 -0.14
C ALA A 167 18.88 -9.51 -0.10
N GLU A 168 19.60 -8.46 -0.49
CA GLU A 168 19.08 -7.11 -0.66
C GLU A 168 19.78 -6.43 -1.82
N GLY A 169 19.08 -5.48 -2.47
CA GLY A 169 19.62 -4.70 -3.57
C GLY A 169 18.56 -4.22 -4.54
N THR A 170 19.00 -3.63 -5.64
CA THR A 170 18.15 -3.30 -6.79
C THR A 170 17.67 -4.57 -7.49
N SER A 171 16.62 -4.48 -8.29
CA SER A 171 16.12 -5.59 -9.11
C SER A 171 17.23 -6.25 -9.94
N ARG A 172 18.11 -5.43 -10.53
CA ARG A 172 19.25 -5.92 -11.35
C ARG A 172 20.27 -6.71 -10.52
N GLU A 173 20.56 -6.27 -9.31
CA GLU A 173 21.49 -6.94 -8.41
C GLU A 173 20.90 -8.26 -7.90
N LEU A 174 19.63 -8.27 -7.54
CA LEU A 174 18.95 -9.49 -7.07
C LEU A 174 18.84 -10.56 -8.14
N LEU A 175 18.61 -10.19 -9.41
CA LEU A 175 18.58 -11.11 -10.55
C LEU A 175 19.95 -11.77 -10.84
N ARG A 176 21.04 -11.21 -10.31
CA ARG A 176 22.40 -11.77 -10.40
C ARG A 176 22.86 -12.47 -9.13
N SER A 177 22.10 -12.36 -8.05
CA SER A 177 22.43 -12.97 -6.76
C SER A 177 22.15 -14.47 -6.77
N SER A 178 23.18 -15.29 -6.66
CA SER A 178 23.04 -16.75 -6.57
C SER A 178 22.14 -17.17 -5.40
N LYS A 179 22.22 -16.47 -4.26
CA LYS A 179 21.38 -16.72 -3.10
C LYS A 179 19.90 -16.41 -3.39
N ALA A 180 19.61 -15.27 -4.01
CA ALA A 180 18.23 -14.90 -4.37
C ALA A 180 17.65 -15.88 -5.42
N ILE A 181 18.44 -16.28 -6.40
CA ILE A 181 18.05 -17.25 -7.43
C ILE A 181 17.73 -18.60 -6.80
N GLN A 182 18.62 -19.10 -5.96
CA GLN A 182 18.47 -20.43 -5.35
C GLN A 182 17.27 -20.52 -4.40
N HIS A 183 17.02 -19.48 -3.58
CA HIS A 183 16.03 -19.55 -2.52
C HIS A 183 14.64 -19.02 -2.94
N TYR A 184 14.56 -18.17 -3.97
CA TYR A 184 13.29 -17.50 -4.28
C TYR A 184 12.90 -17.60 -5.76
N PHE A 185 13.84 -17.41 -6.70
CA PHE A 185 13.47 -17.32 -8.12
C PHE A 185 13.40 -18.67 -8.81
N GLY A 186 14.14 -19.69 -8.32
CA GLY A 186 14.33 -20.97 -8.99
C GLY A 186 15.19 -20.84 -10.26
N ALA A 187 15.67 -21.98 -10.75
CA ALA A 187 16.60 -22.02 -11.91
C ALA A 187 16.03 -21.50 -13.25
N ASN A 188 14.71 -21.31 -13.34
CA ASN A 188 14.00 -20.92 -14.57
C ASN A 188 13.49 -19.46 -14.55
N PHE A 189 14.00 -18.62 -13.65
CA PHE A 189 13.62 -17.22 -13.60
C PHE A 189 14.49 -16.42 -14.57
N SER A 190 14.05 -16.35 -15.83
CA SER A 190 14.66 -15.53 -16.89
C SER A 190 13.62 -14.62 -17.51
#